data_b0ff4fc19d408c02efdb4eb3d35f6a7a
#
_entry.id   b0ff4fc19d408c02efdb4eb3d35f6a7a
#
_cell.length_a   1.000
_cell.length_b   1.000
_cell.length_c   1.000
_cell.angle_alpha   90.00
_cell.angle_beta   90.00
_cell.angle_gamma   90.00
#
_symmetry.space_group_name_H-M   'P 1'
#
loop_
_entity.id
_entity.type
_entity.pdbx_description
1 polymer ?
#
loop_
_entity_poly.entity_id
_entity_poly.type
_entity_poly.pdbx_seq_one_letter_code
_entity_poly.pdbx_strand_id
1 'polypeptide(L)'
;MRLILLGPPGAGKGTQATFIKEAYDIPQISTGDMLRAAVKAGTPLGLAAKKVMDSGALVSDEIIIGLVKERLKAPDCAKGYLFDGFPRTIPQADAMKDAGVRIDYVLEINVPDAAIVERMSGRRAHLASGRTYHIKFNPPKVAGKDDVTGEDLVQREDDKEETVKHRLAVYHAQTEPLVAYYAKWAATGDARAPKYRSVDGLASVEQVRDACLAALRS
;
A
#
# COMPACT_ATOMS: atom_id res chain seq x y z
N MET A 1 -6.08 -14.29 8.42
CA MET A 1 -5.06 -13.88 7.42
C MET A 1 -4.48 -12.54 7.81
N ARG A 2 -3.15 -12.45 7.98
CA ARG A 2 -2.41 -11.22 8.30
C ARG A 2 -1.37 -11.02 7.21
N LEU A 3 -1.51 -9.95 6.43
CA LEU A 3 -0.82 -9.78 5.16
C LEU A 3 -0.12 -8.43 5.05
N ILE A 4 1.08 -8.43 4.48
CA ILE A 4 1.76 -7.22 4.00
C ILE A 4 1.77 -7.24 2.48
N LEU A 5 1.36 -6.15 1.83
CA LEU A 5 1.58 -5.91 0.41
C LEU A 5 2.83 -5.05 0.22
N LEU A 6 3.83 -5.60 -0.46
CA LEU A 6 5.03 -4.89 -0.88
C LEU A 6 4.98 -4.55 -2.38
N GLY A 7 5.80 -3.61 -2.79
CA GLY A 7 5.96 -3.19 -4.18
C GLY A 7 6.03 -1.68 -4.33
N PRO A 8 6.51 -1.19 -5.49
CA PRO A 8 6.72 0.23 -5.72
C PRO A 8 5.41 1.04 -5.68
N PRO A 9 5.47 2.36 -5.51
CA PRO A 9 4.31 3.22 -5.67
C PRO A 9 3.70 2.99 -7.06
N GLY A 10 2.38 2.90 -7.16
CA GLY A 10 1.72 2.64 -8.46
C GLY A 10 1.70 1.17 -8.93
N ALA A 11 2.26 0.22 -8.19
CA ALA A 11 2.23 -1.21 -8.55
C ALA A 11 0.81 -1.83 -8.54
N GLY A 12 -0.20 -1.12 -8.05
CA GLY A 12 -1.58 -1.63 -7.95
C GLY A 12 -1.92 -2.25 -6.60
N LYS A 13 -1.08 -2.07 -5.57
CA LYS A 13 -1.32 -2.63 -4.22
C LYS A 13 -2.72 -2.32 -3.69
N GLY A 14 -3.17 -1.08 -3.73
CA GLY A 14 -4.49 -0.68 -3.25
C GLY A 14 -5.64 -1.33 -4.03
N THR A 15 -5.47 -1.52 -5.34
CA THR A 15 -6.43 -2.24 -6.20
C THR A 15 -6.53 -3.70 -5.78
N GLN A 16 -5.40 -4.37 -5.63
CA GLN A 16 -5.35 -5.77 -5.22
C GLN A 16 -5.79 -5.97 -3.77
N ALA A 17 -5.48 -5.00 -2.89
CA ALA A 17 -5.95 -4.99 -1.51
C ALA A 17 -7.48 -5.07 -1.41
N THR A 18 -8.21 -4.41 -2.32
CA THR A 18 -9.68 -4.47 -2.35
C THR A 18 -10.18 -5.90 -2.57
N PHE A 19 -9.62 -6.63 -3.54
CA PHE A 19 -10.00 -8.02 -3.80
C PHE A 19 -9.60 -8.96 -2.67
N ILE A 20 -8.41 -8.76 -2.10
CA ILE A 20 -7.91 -9.62 -1.02
C ILE A 20 -8.73 -9.42 0.26
N LYS A 21 -9.02 -8.17 0.65
CA LYS A 21 -9.84 -7.91 1.85
C LYS A 21 -11.24 -8.49 1.74
N GLU A 22 -11.84 -8.47 0.54
CA GLU A 22 -13.14 -9.09 0.30
C GLU A 22 -13.08 -10.62 0.37
N ALA A 23 -12.04 -11.23 -0.22
CA ALA A 23 -11.85 -12.68 -0.24
C ALA A 23 -11.58 -13.30 1.13
N TYR A 24 -10.95 -12.54 2.05
CA TYR A 24 -10.54 -13.02 3.36
C TYR A 24 -11.30 -12.38 4.53
N ASP A 25 -12.23 -11.48 4.27
CA ASP A 25 -13.01 -10.73 5.28
C ASP A 25 -12.10 -10.07 6.34
N ILE A 26 -11.12 -9.30 5.88
CA ILE A 26 -10.13 -8.60 6.72
C ILE A 26 -10.06 -7.11 6.37
N PRO A 27 -9.80 -6.22 7.34
CA PRO A 27 -9.63 -4.80 7.08
C PRO A 27 -8.31 -4.51 6.36
N GLN A 28 -8.33 -3.51 5.47
CA GLN A 28 -7.15 -2.90 4.91
C GLN A 28 -6.67 -1.77 5.81
N ILE A 29 -5.39 -1.79 6.16
CA ILE A 29 -4.70 -0.73 6.90
C ILE A 29 -3.74 -0.03 5.94
N SER A 30 -4.17 1.10 5.38
CA SER A 30 -3.38 1.94 4.50
C SER A 30 -2.86 3.16 5.25
N THR A 31 -1.56 3.20 5.54
CA THR A 31 -0.95 4.34 6.24
C THR A 31 -1.07 5.63 5.43
N GLY A 32 -1.00 5.55 4.10
CA GLY A 32 -1.22 6.69 3.23
C GLY A 32 -2.64 7.26 3.34
N ASP A 33 -3.66 6.40 3.42
CA ASP A 33 -5.05 6.86 3.55
C ASP A 33 -5.33 7.39 4.95
N MET A 34 -4.76 6.79 6.00
CA MET A 34 -4.83 7.31 7.37
C MET A 34 -4.24 8.73 7.46
N LEU A 35 -3.08 8.97 6.86
CA LEU A 35 -2.46 10.29 6.82
C LEU A 35 -3.29 11.28 5.99
N ARG A 36 -3.80 10.88 4.83
CA ARG A 36 -4.69 11.74 4.02
C ARG A 36 -5.98 12.12 4.76
N ALA A 37 -6.56 11.19 5.51
CA ALA A 37 -7.70 11.47 6.37
C ALA A 37 -7.36 12.49 7.46
N ALA A 38 -6.18 12.38 8.09
CA ALA A 38 -5.68 13.34 9.07
C ALA A 38 -5.45 14.75 8.44
N VAL A 39 -4.92 14.81 7.21
CA VAL A 39 -4.76 16.05 6.44
C VAL A 39 -6.13 16.70 6.19
N LYS A 40 -7.11 15.93 5.73
CA LYS A 40 -8.47 16.40 5.45
C LYS A 40 -9.17 16.92 6.71
N ALA A 41 -8.95 16.26 7.84
CA ALA A 41 -9.49 16.67 9.14
C ALA A 41 -8.76 17.87 9.76
N GLY A 42 -7.65 18.34 9.15
CA GLY A 42 -6.87 19.49 9.65
C GLY A 42 -6.19 19.23 10.99
N THR A 43 -5.95 17.97 11.35
CA THR A 43 -5.26 17.64 12.62
C THR A 43 -3.80 18.13 12.61
N PRO A 44 -3.18 18.40 13.76
CA PRO A 44 -1.76 18.76 13.82
C PRO A 44 -0.86 17.75 13.11
N LEU A 45 -1.14 16.45 13.24
CA LEU A 45 -0.46 15.39 12.53
C LEU A 45 -0.65 15.50 11.00
N GLY A 46 -1.89 15.75 10.56
CA GLY A 46 -2.21 15.91 9.15
C GLY A 46 -1.48 17.09 8.52
N LEU A 47 -1.45 18.24 9.20
CA LEU A 47 -0.75 19.43 8.72
C LEU A 47 0.76 19.20 8.63
N ALA A 48 1.37 18.53 9.60
CA ALA A 48 2.79 18.18 9.58
C ALA A 48 3.10 17.17 8.47
N ALA A 49 2.26 16.15 8.29
CA ALA A 49 2.45 15.10 7.30
C ALA A 49 2.25 15.59 5.86
N LYS A 50 1.36 16.56 5.62
CA LYS A 50 1.00 17.03 4.28
C LYS A 50 2.21 17.43 3.44
N LYS A 51 3.07 18.29 3.98
CA LYS A 51 4.27 18.78 3.26
C LYS A 51 5.21 17.64 2.87
N VAL A 52 5.40 16.68 3.76
CA VAL A 52 6.24 15.50 3.54
C VAL A 52 5.64 14.62 2.45
N MET A 53 4.33 14.36 2.51
CA MET A 53 3.63 13.54 1.53
C MET A 53 3.63 14.18 0.13
N ASP A 54 3.38 15.49 0.06
CA ASP A 54 3.35 16.22 -1.22
C ASP A 54 4.72 16.22 -1.93
N SER A 55 5.82 16.16 -1.16
CA SER A 55 7.18 16.00 -1.71
C SER A 55 7.51 14.57 -2.14
N GLY A 56 6.68 13.59 -1.81
CA GLY A 56 6.93 12.18 -2.07
C GLY A 56 7.85 11.49 -1.07
N ALA A 57 8.25 12.17 0.00
CA ALA A 57 9.04 11.60 1.09
C ALA A 57 8.19 10.77 2.05
N LEU A 58 8.85 10.01 2.94
CA LEU A 58 8.17 9.25 4.00
C LEU A 58 8.03 10.09 5.27
N VAL A 59 6.85 9.97 5.91
CA VAL A 59 6.64 10.48 7.26
C VAL A 59 7.47 9.66 8.25
N SER A 60 7.92 10.25 9.35
CA SER A 60 8.83 9.60 10.30
C SER A 60 8.32 8.24 10.78
N ASP A 61 9.25 7.30 10.98
CA ASP A 61 8.93 5.94 11.42
C ASP A 61 8.16 5.91 12.73
N GLU A 62 8.53 6.75 13.68
CA GLU A 62 7.89 6.84 15.00
C GLU A 62 6.40 7.17 14.89
N ILE A 63 6.05 8.16 14.06
CA ILE A 63 4.66 8.57 13.83
C ILE A 63 3.88 7.42 13.18
N ILE A 64 4.43 6.81 12.14
CA ILE A 64 3.76 5.72 11.41
C ILE A 64 3.57 4.49 12.31
N ILE A 65 4.60 4.10 13.06
CA ILE A 65 4.53 2.97 14.00
C ILE A 65 3.45 3.22 15.06
N GLY A 66 3.39 4.43 15.61
CA GLY A 66 2.35 4.81 16.57
C GLY A 66 0.94 4.69 16.01
N LEU A 67 0.72 5.21 14.80
CA LEU A 67 -0.58 5.11 14.09
C LEU A 67 -1.00 3.67 13.85
N VAL A 68 -0.08 2.83 13.38
CA VAL A 68 -0.37 1.42 13.10
C VAL A 68 -0.66 0.64 14.36
N LYS A 69 0.12 0.83 15.42
CA LYS A 69 -0.14 0.19 16.73
C LYS A 69 -1.51 0.54 17.28
N GLU A 70 -1.92 1.79 17.16
CA GLU A 70 -3.26 2.22 17.59
C GLU A 70 -4.36 1.57 16.72
N ARG A 71 -4.18 1.56 15.40
CA ARG A 71 -5.14 0.95 14.46
C ARG A 71 -5.35 -0.55 14.73
N LEU A 72 -4.29 -1.28 15.08
CA LEU A 72 -4.35 -2.70 15.37
C LEU A 72 -5.17 -3.08 16.62
N LYS A 73 -5.46 -2.11 17.50
CA LYS A 73 -6.32 -2.34 18.68
C LYS A 73 -7.80 -2.39 18.31
N ALA A 74 -8.18 -1.95 17.10
CA ALA A 74 -9.58 -1.94 16.69
C ALA A 74 -10.12 -3.38 16.54
N PRO A 75 -11.39 -3.63 16.96
CA PRO A 75 -11.98 -4.97 16.99
C PRO A 75 -12.02 -5.68 15.62
N ASP A 76 -12.08 -4.93 14.53
CA ASP A 76 -12.10 -5.48 13.17
C ASP A 76 -10.77 -6.14 12.77
N CYS A 77 -9.66 -5.81 13.45
CA CYS A 77 -8.35 -6.43 13.25
C CYS A 77 -8.19 -7.80 13.93
N ALA A 78 -9.12 -8.22 14.76
CA ALA A 78 -9.01 -9.45 15.54
C ALA A 78 -8.88 -10.71 14.68
N LYS A 79 -9.59 -10.76 13.55
CA LYS A 79 -9.56 -11.90 12.60
C LYS A 79 -8.36 -11.86 11.65
N GLY A 80 -7.71 -10.73 11.51
CA GLY A 80 -6.60 -10.49 10.60
C GLY A 80 -6.62 -9.09 10.04
N TYR A 81 -5.68 -8.78 9.16
CA TYR A 81 -5.53 -7.48 8.53
C TYR A 81 -4.63 -7.54 7.31
N LEU A 82 -4.75 -6.54 6.46
CA LEU A 82 -3.92 -6.32 5.31
C LEU A 82 -3.24 -4.95 5.44
N PHE A 83 -1.90 -4.94 5.49
CA PHE A 83 -1.12 -3.72 5.43
C PHE A 83 -0.86 -3.32 3.98
N ASP A 84 -1.26 -2.11 3.62
CA ASP A 84 -0.99 -1.47 2.33
C ASP A 84 -0.15 -0.21 2.54
N GLY A 85 1.08 -0.23 2.01
CA GLY A 85 2.04 0.85 2.18
C GLY A 85 2.65 0.94 3.58
N PHE A 86 2.71 -0.19 4.29
CA PHE A 86 3.40 -0.35 5.57
C PHE A 86 3.81 -1.84 5.74
N PRO A 87 5.02 -2.15 6.27
CA PRO A 87 6.11 -1.21 6.53
C PRO A 87 6.72 -0.64 5.24
N ARG A 88 7.41 0.48 5.34
CA ARG A 88 8.18 1.10 4.25
C ARG A 88 9.66 1.20 4.53
N THR A 89 10.08 0.89 5.76
CA THR A 89 11.48 0.93 6.19
C THR A 89 11.79 -0.29 7.05
N ILE A 90 13.08 -0.67 7.12
CA ILE A 90 13.52 -1.74 8.02
C ILE A 90 13.19 -1.44 9.49
N PRO A 91 13.41 -0.21 10.02
CA PRO A 91 13.00 0.11 11.39
C PRO A 91 11.51 -0.10 11.67
N GLN A 92 10.63 0.19 10.71
CA GLN A 92 9.20 -0.10 10.84
C GLN A 92 8.92 -1.60 10.92
N ALA A 93 9.59 -2.42 10.09
CA ALA A 93 9.45 -3.87 10.09
C ALA A 93 9.94 -4.47 11.42
N ASP A 94 11.11 -4.02 11.91
CA ASP A 94 11.68 -4.46 13.18
C ASP A 94 10.77 -4.08 14.36
N ALA A 95 10.26 -2.85 14.40
CA ALA A 95 9.34 -2.41 15.44
C ALA A 95 8.05 -3.25 15.51
N MET A 96 7.54 -3.75 14.38
CA MET A 96 6.39 -4.66 14.36
C MET A 96 6.76 -6.05 14.84
N LYS A 97 7.91 -6.56 14.41
CA LYS A 97 8.44 -7.86 14.84
C LYS A 97 8.68 -7.89 16.36
N ASP A 98 9.31 -6.85 16.90
CA ASP A 98 9.60 -6.71 18.33
C ASP A 98 8.32 -6.54 19.17
N ALA A 99 7.30 -5.87 18.61
CA ALA A 99 5.98 -5.77 19.23
C ALA A 99 5.16 -7.07 19.14
N GLY A 100 5.69 -8.15 18.55
CA GLY A 100 4.98 -9.42 18.42
C GLY A 100 3.84 -9.41 17.41
N VAL A 101 3.79 -8.43 16.52
CA VAL A 101 2.76 -8.35 15.46
C VAL A 101 2.97 -9.50 14.48
N ARG A 102 1.99 -10.41 14.42
CA ARG A 102 2.07 -11.57 13.55
C ARG A 102 1.73 -11.22 12.11
N ILE A 103 2.54 -11.74 11.19
CA ILE A 103 2.31 -11.68 9.74
C ILE A 103 2.34 -13.10 9.20
N ASP A 104 1.31 -13.48 8.47
CA ASP A 104 1.23 -14.81 7.86
C ASP A 104 1.88 -14.82 6.47
N TYR A 105 1.69 -13.75 5.69
CA TYR A 105 2.24 -13.60 4.34
C TYR A 105 2.79 -12.20 4.09
N VAL A 106 3.84 -12.16 3.27
CA VAL A 106 4.31 -10.95 2.60
C VAL A 106 4.21 -11.21 1.11
N LEU A 107 3.36 -10.44 0.44
CA LEU A 107 3.10 -10.55 -0.99
C LEU A 107 3.67 -9.33 -1.71
N GLU A 108 4.68 -9.56 -2.53
CA GLU A 108 5.25 -8.53 -3.41
C GLU A 108 4.50 -8.48 -4.73
N ILE A 109 4.11 -7.29 -5.16
CA ILE A 109 3.65 -7.01 -6.51
C ILE A 109 4.78 -6.28 -7.23
N ASN A 110 5.50 -7.02 -8.07
CA ASN A 110 6.68 -6.52 -8.76
C ASN A 110 6.29 -5.83 -10.08
N VAL A 111 6.73 -4.58 -10.26
CA VAL A 111 6.46 -3.77 -11.46
C VAL A 111 7.68 -2.91 -11.76
N PRO A 112 8.21 -2.93 -13.00
CA PRO A 112 9.34 -2.09 -13.40
C PRO A 112 9.01 -0.60 -13.37
N ASP A 113 10.01 0.23 -13.08
CA ASP A 113 9.87 1.70 -12.96
C ASP A 113 9.22 2.36 -14.17
N ALA A 114 9.57 1.93 -15.39
CA ALA A 114 8.98 2.49 -16.60
C ALA A 114 7.46 2.37 -16.64
N ALA A 115 6.92 1.22 -16.21
CA ALA A 115 5.48 1.01 -16.11
C ALA A 115 4.86 1.81 -14.94
N ILE A 116 5.62 2.04 -13.87
CA ILE A 116 5.16 2.84 -12.74
C ILE A 116 4.90 4.28 -13.14
N VAL A 117 5.82 4.91 -13.89
CA VAL A 117 5.66 6.30 -14.33
C VAL A 117 4.36 6.46 -15.14
N GLU A 118 4.10 5.55 -16.09
CA GLU A 118 2.86 5.57 -16.88
C GLU A 118 1.62 5.40 -15.98
N ARG A 119 1.65 4.45 -15.06
CA ARG A 119 0.53 4.17 -14.15
C ARG A 119 0.22 5.33 -13.21
N MET A 120 1.24 5.93 -12.65
CA MET A 120 1.06 7.03 -11.69
C MET A 120 0.53 8.29 -12.35
N SER A 121 1.05 8.66 -13.52
CA SER A 121 0.58 9.85 -14.26
C SER A 121 -0.88 9.71 -14.72
N GLY A 122 -1.32 8.50 -15.02
CA GLY A 122 -2.71 8.20 -15.41
C GLY A 122 -3.68 7.95 -14.26
N ARG A 123 -3.20 7.88 -13.01
CA ARG A 123 -4.04 7.62 -11.85
C ARG A 123 -4.98 8.77 -11.55
N ARG A 124 -6.21 8.44 -11.17
CA ARG A 124 -7.22 9.37 -10.65
C ARG A 124 -7.76 8.83 -9.33
N ALA A 125 -8.07 9.72 -8.41
CA ALA A 125 -8.52 9.34 -7.07
C ALA A 125 -9.80 10.09 -6.69
N HIS A 126 -10.73 9.38 -6.08
CA HIS A 126 -11.84 9.97 -5.34
C HIS A 126 -11.39 10.20 -3.90
N LEU A 127 -11.17 11.47 -3.52
CA LEU A 127 -10.53 11.83 -2.26
C LEU A 127 -11.33 11.42 -1.02
N ALA A 128 -12.67 11.40 -1.13
CA ALA A 128 -13.53 11.10 0.01
C ALA A 128 -13.48 9.61 0.41
N SER A 129 -13.40 8.70 -0.58
CA SER A 129 -13.42 7.25 -0.34
C SER A 129 -12.07 6.56 -0.47
N GLY A 130 -11.08 7.24 -1.05
CA GLY A 130 -9.80 6.63 -1.39
C GLY A 130 -9.82 5.73 -2.65
N ARG A 131 -10.97 5.52 -3.30
CA ARG A 131 -11.06 4.74 -4.54
C ARG A 131 -10.17 5.33 -5.62
N THR A 132 -9.54 4.44 -6.39
CA THR A 132 -8.61 4.83 -7.44
C THR A 132 -9.01 4.22 -8.78
N TYR A 133 -8.85 5.02 -9.81
CA TYR A 133 -9.07 4.69 -11.21
C TYR A 133 -7.80 4.96 -12.01
N HIS A 134 -7.78 4.50 -13.26
CA HIS A 134 -6.73 4.85 -14.19
C HIS A 134 -7.34 5.18 -15.54
N ILE A 135 -6.92 6.28 -16.17
CA ILE A 135 -7.50 6.75 -17.43
C ILE A 135 -7.43 5.73 -18.57
N LYS A 136 -6.49 4.76 -18.52
CA LYS A 136 -6.25 3.74 -19.53
C LYS A 136 -6.52 2.31 -19.04
N PHE A 137 -6.03 1.95 -17.86
CA PHE A 137 -6.02 0.55 -17.38
C PHE A 137 -7.21 0.16 -16.53
N ASN A 138 -7.88 1.13 -15.91
CA ASN A 138 -9.09 0.94 -15.11
C ASN A 138 -9.91 2.23 -15.16
N PRO A 139 -10.48 2.60 -16.33
CA PRO A 139 -11.21 3.85 -16.48
C PRO A 139 -12.52 3.81 -15.69
N PRO A 140 -12.97 4.96 -15.15
CA PRO A 140 -14.30 5.07 -14.60
C PRO A 140 -15.36 4.97 -15.71
N LYS A 141 -16.58 4.59 -15.36
CA LYS A 141 -17.72 4.52 -16.32
C LYS A 141 -18.00 5.85 -16.99
N VAL A 142 -17.87 6.94 -16.24
CA VAL A 142 -17.95 8.31 -16.75
C VAL A 142 -16.60 8.99 -16.53
N ALA A 143 -16.01 9.51 -17.58
CA ALA A 143 -14.69 10.14 -17.52
C ALA A 143 -14.63 11.21 -16.43
N GLY A 144 -13.64 11.12 -15.54
CA GLY A 144 -13.43 12.08 -14.45
C GLY A 144 -14.39 11.97 -13.27
N LYS A 145 -15.27 10.95 -13.23
CA LYS A 145 -16.25 10.77 -12.15
C LYS A 145 -16.06 9.44 -11.41
N ASP A 146 -16.32 9.46 -10.12
CA ASP A 146 -16.34 8.25 -9.28
C ASP A 146 -17.58 7.40 -9.59
N ASP A 147 -17.39 6.11 -9.83
CA ASP A 147 -18.47 5.18 -10.25
C ASP A 147 -19.57 4.97 -9.21
N VAL A 148 -19.29 5.27 -7.95
CA VAL A 148 -20.22 5.04 -6.84
C VAL A 148 -20.96 6.31 -6.44
N THR A 149 -20.25 7.44 -6.35
CA THR A 149 -20.82 8.71 -5.87
C THR A 149 -21.13 9.70 -6.98
N GLY A 150 -20.51 9.54 -8.17
CA GLY A 150 -20.59 10.52 -9.26
C GLY A 150 -19.76 11.79 -9.00
N GLU A 151 -19.04 11.87 -7.90
CA GLU A 151 -18.17 13.00 -7.57
C GLU A 151 -16.92 13.05 -8.44
N ASP A 152 -16.25 14.20 -8.46
CA ASP A 152 -15.07 14.40 -9.30
C ASP A 152 -13.87 13.56 -8.84
N LEU A 153 -13.16 13.01 -9.83
CA LEU A 153 -11.86 12.39 -9.63
C LEU A 153 -10.75 13.42 -9.85
N VAL A 154 -9.71 13.35 -9.02
CA VAL A 154 -8.56 14.24 -9.10
C VAL A 154 -7.26 13.46 -9.31
N GLN A 155 -6.28 14.09 -9.95
CA GLN A 155 -4.90 13.64 -9.88
C GLN A 155 -4.31 14.12 -8.54
N ARG A 156 -3.67 13.22 -7.79
CA ARG A 156 -3.02 13.58 -6.53
C ARG A 156 -1.74 14.39 -6.81
N GLU A 157 -1.35 15.27 -5.90
CA GLU A 157 -0.10 16.03 -6.01
C GLU A 157 1.13 15.11 -6.10
N ASP A 158 1.11 14.00 -5.36
CA ASP A 158 2.16 12.99 -5.36
C ASP A 158 2.17 12.07 -6.59
N ASP A 159 1.29 12.32 -7.58
CA ASP A 159 1.26 11.62 -8.88
C ASP A 159 1.85 12.46 -10.03
N LYS A 160 2.35 13.65 -9.76
CA LYS A 160 3.10 14.44 -10.73
C LYS A 160 4.42 13.74 -11.08
N GLU A 161 4.85 13.81 -12.33
CA GLU A 161 5.99 13.02 -12.83
C GLU A 161 7.28 13.20 -12.00
N GLU A 162 7.61 14.44 -11.62
CA GLU A 162 8.79 14.71 -10.79
C GLU A 162 8.67 14.06 -9.40
N THR A 163 7.48 14.17 -8.79
CA THR A 163 7.21 13.54 -7.49
C THR A 163 7.25 12.02 -7.60
N VAL A 164 6.74 11.45 -8.70
CA VAL A 164 6.81 10.00 -8.96
C VAL A 164 8.25 9.51 -9.04
N LYS A 165 9.12 10.22 -9.75
CA LYS A 165 10.55 9.91 -9.83
C LYS A 165 11.21 9.95 -8.44
N HIS A 166 10.89 10.96 -7.65
CA HIS A 166 11.39 11.04 -6.27
C HIS A 166 10.86 9.89 -5.40
N ARG A 167 9.58 9.55 -5.51
CA ARG A 167 8.98 8.40 -4.78
C ARG A 167 9.62 7.08 -5.16
N LEU A 168 10.00 6.87 -6.43
CA LEU A 168 10.74 5.69 -6.86
C LEU A 168 12.14 5.66 -6.24
N ALA A 169 12.85 6.79 -6.23
CA ALA A 169 14.15 6.87 -5.56
C ALA A 169 14.05 6.55 -4.05
N VAL A 170 13.05 7.09 -3.37
CA VAL A 170 12.76 6.78 -1.95
C VAL A 170 12.40 5.30 -1.76
N TYR A 171 11.60 4.73 -2.67
CA TYR A 171 11.24 3.32 -2.64
C TYR A 171 12.48 2.42 -2.74
N HIS A 172 13.34 2.65 -3.73
CA HIS A 172 14.56 1.85 -3.91
C HIS A 172 15.52 1.98 -2.73
N ALA A 173 15.65 3.18 -2.17
CA ALA A 173 16.56 3.42 -1.05
C ALA A 173 16.05 2.84 0.28
N GLN A 174 14.75 2.89 0.55
CA GLN A 174 14.21 2.64 1.89
C GLN A 174 13.24 1.47 1.98
N THR A 175 12.46 1.18 0.93
CA THR A 175 11.38 0.19 0.97
C THR A 175 11.74 -1.11 0.26
N GLU A 176 12.38 -1.05 -0.90
CA GLU A 176 12.82 -2.24 -1.63
C GLU A 176 13.70 -3.18 -0.80
N PRO A 177 14.59 -2.71 0.10
CA PRO A 177 15.34 -3.59 1.00
C PRO A 177 14.48 -4.52 1.85
N LEU A 178 13.20 -4.21 2.07
CA LEU A 178 12.25 -5.10 2.75
C LEU A 178 11.97 -6.39 1.98
N VAL A 179 12.11 -6.39 0.67
CA VAL A 179 11.97 -7.60 -0.16
C VAL A 179 12.99 -8.64 0.29
N ALA A 180 14.27 -8.26 0.33
CA ALA A 180 15.33 -9.15 0.81
C ALA A 180 15.20 -9.48 2.31
N TYR A 181 14.76 -8.51 3.13
CA TYR A 181 14.53 -8.71 4.56
C TYR A 181 13.51 -9.82 4.83
N TYR A 182 12.34 -9.76 4.22
CA TYR A 182 11.30 -10.76 4.42
C TYR A 182 11.59 -12.08 3.72
N ALA A 183 12.20 -12.09 2.54
CA ALA A 183 12.62 -13.29 1.84
C ALA A 183 13.66 -14.08 2.66
N LYS A 184 14.65 -13.39 3.22
CA LYS A 184 15.65 -14.01 4.11
C LYS A 184 15.01 -14.54 5.39
N TRP A 185 14.13 -13.76 6.02
CA TRP A 185 13.44 -14.22 7.23
C TRP A 185 12.56 -15.44 6.95
N ALA A 186 11.82 -15.46 5.85
CA ALA A 186 11.04 -16.64 5.43
C ALA A 186 11.91 -17.91 5.25
N ALA A 187 13.15 -17.74 4.80
CA ALA A 187 14.09 -18.84 4.58
C ALA A 187 14.76 -19.38 5.87
N THR A 188 14.61 -18.69 7.01
CA THR A 188 15.29 -19.12 8.26
C THR A 188 14.65 -20.33 8.94
N GLY A 189 13.41 -20.69 8.60
CA GLY A 189 12.64 -21.69 9.32
C GLY A 189 12.09 -21.23 10.68
N ASP A 190 12.24 -19.95 11.06
CA ASP A 190 11.60 -19.38 12.25
C ASP A 190 10.08 -19.54 12.13
N ALA A 191 9.44 -20.16 13.11
CA ALA A 191 7.98 -20.37 13.14
C ALA A 191 7.17 -19.06 13.11
N ARG A 192 7.79 -17.91 13.38
CA ARG A 192 7.18 -16.59 13.31
C ARG A 192 7.39 -15.90 11.97
N ALA A 193 8.24 -16.49 11.10
CA ALA A 193 8.51 -15.90 9.80
C ALA A 193 7.28 -15.99 8.88
N PRO A 194 6.94 -14.88 8.19
CA PRO A 194 5.88 -14.92 7.20
C PRO A 194 6.31 -15.72 5.96
N LYS A 195 5.35 -16.28 5.26
CA LYS A 195 5.60 -16.81 3.91
C LYS A 195 5.80 -15.64 2.95
N TYR A 196 6.92 -15.62 2.22
CA TYR A 196 7.16 -14.63 1.19
C TYR A 196 6.71 -15.15 -0.17
N ARG A 197 5.97 -14.31 -0.91
CA ARG A 197 5.51 -14.57 -2.27
C ARG A 197 5.71 -13.34 -3.14
N SER A 198 5.99 -13.54 -4.42
CA SER A 198 6.09 -12.46 -5.41
C SER A 198 5.22 -12.78 -6.62
N VAL A 199 4.53 -11.76 -7.15
CA VAL A 199 3.71 -11.85 -8.36
C VAL A 199 4.12 -10.75 -9.33
N ASP A 200 4.00 -11.05 -10.63
CA ASP A 200 4.17 -10.05 -11.68
C ASP A 200 2.94 -9.14 -11.74
N GLY A 201 3.17 -7.86 -11.53
CA GLY A 201 2.14 -6.84 -11.57
C GLY A 201 1.91 -6.19 -12.95
N LEU A 202 2.56 -6.66 -14.03
CA LEU A 202 2.40 -6.10 -15.38
C LEU A 202 1.11 -6.55 -16.09
N ALA A 203 0.56 -7.69 -15.70
CA ALA A 203 -0.65 -8.26 -16.31
C ALA A 203 -1.91 -7.40 -16.04
N SER A 204 -3.06 -7.81 -16.57
CA SER A 204 -4.34 -7.15 -16.31
C SER A 204 -4.70 -7.19 -14.81
N VAL A 205 -5.58 -6.29 -14.38
CA VAL A 205 -6.01 -6.21 -12.97
C VAL A 205 -6.54 -7.56 -12.47
N GLU A 206 -7.34 -8.24 -13.31
CA GLU A 206 -7.93 -9.54 -13.00
C GLU A 206 -6.88 -10.65 -12.92
N GLN A 207 -5.94 -10.67 -13.85
CA GLN A 207 -4.86 -11.67 -13.86
C GLN A 207 -3.95 -11.50 -12.65
N VAL A 208 -3.61 -10.27 -12.29
CA VAL A 208 -2.83 -9.99 -11.06
C VAL A 208 -3.62 -10.39 -9.82
N ARG A 209 -4.94 -10.11 -9.77
CA ARG A 209 -5.83 -10.57 -8.68
C ARG A 209 -5.75 -12.08 -8.51
N ASP A 210 -5.94 -12.82 -9.60
CA ASP A 210 -5.98 -14.28 -9.57
C ASP A 210 -4.61 -14.86 -9.14
N ALA A 211 -3.51 -14.27 -9.61
CA ALA A 211 -2.16 -14.61 -9.19
C ALA A 211 -1.94 -14.33 -7.68
N CYS A 212 -2.38 -13.18 -7.18
CA CYS A 212 -2.31 -12.83 -5.77
C CYS A 212 -3.09 -13.84 -4.90
N LEU A 213 -4.33 -14.14 -5.27
CA LEU A 213 -5.17 -15.07 -4.52
C LEU A 213 -4.61 -16.51 -4.56
N ALA A 214 -4.03 -16.94 -5.69
CA ALA A 214 -3.37 -18.24 -5.80
C ALA A 214 -2.13 -18.31 -4.90
N ALA A 215 -1.28 -17.27 -4.89
CA ALA A 215 -0.09 -17.19 -4.06
C ALA A 215 -0.39 -17.21 -2.55
N LEU A 216 -1.56 -16.74 -2.13
CA LEU A 216 -1.99 -16.73 -0.72
C LEU A 216 -2.64 -18.04 -0.26
N ARG A 217 -2.92 -18.99 -1.17
CA ARG A 217 -3.46 -20.32 -0.85
C ARG A 217 -2.36 -21.39 -0.71
N SER A 218 -1.16 -21.09 -1.17
CA SER A 218 0.03 -21.95 -1.13
C SER A 218 0.89 -21.63 0.12
#